data_180e7f0c76207f639c5cfc6548295fea
#
_entry.id   180e7f0c76207f639c5cfc6548295fea
#
_cell.length_a   1.000
_cell.length_b   1.000
_cell.length_c   1.000
_cell.angle_alpha   90.00
_cell.angle_beta   90.00
_cell.angle_gamma   90.00
#
_symmetry.space_group_name_H-M   'P 1'
#
loop_
_entity.id
_entity.type
_entity.pdbx_description
1 polymer ?
#
loop_
_entity_poly.entity_id
_entity_poly.type
_entity_poly.pdbx_seq_one_letter_code
_entity_poly.pdbx_strand_id
1 'polypeptide(L)'
;PLNPAYRTEEFDFYLSDLNAKALVIQAGMESPAIDVAKARGIPIVRLVSGAHAGEFELQSDLRGSPATGGAAQSGDVALVLHTSGTTSRPKIVPLTHTNVTASAYHIGNTLSLREDDVCLNIMPLFHIHGLIAATLSSLAAGASVVCTPGFNALKFFAWFDEARPSWYTAVPTMHQAILTRADRNADIIKRGRLRLIRSSSSSLP
;
A
#
# COMPACT_ATOMS: atom_id res chain seq x y z
N PRO A 1 7.64 1.53 -3.12
CA PRO A 1 7.33 1.54 -1.68
C PRO A 1 8.19 0.51 -0.94
N LEU A 2 8.79 0.91 0.19
CA LEU A 2 9.61 0.04 1.03
C LEU A 2 8.89 -0.28 2.34
N ASN A 3 9.21 -1.43 2.93
CA ASN A 3 8.69 -1.80 4.24
C ASN A 3 9.31 -0.87 5.32
N PRO A 4 8.51 -0.12 6.08
CA PRO A 4 9.02 0.79 7.11
C PRO A 4 9.71 0.07 8.27
N ALA A 5 9.50 -1.22 8.43
CA ALA A 5 10.13 -2.05 9.45
C ALA A 5 11.52 -2.60 9.06
N TYR A 6 12.03 -2.25 7.89
CA TYR A 6 13.37 -2.66 7.46
C TYR A 6 14.45 -2.09 8.38
N ARG A 7 15.53 -2.84 8.52
CA ARG A 7 16.74 -2.43 9.23
C ARG A 7 17.64 -1.63 8.29
N THR A 8 18.68 -1.03 8.86
CA THR A 8 19.68 -0.22 8.15
C THR A 8 20.27 -0.94 6.93
N GLU A 9 20.67 -2.20 7.09
CA GLU A 9 21.29 -2.99 6.01
C GLU A 9 20.31 -3.27 4.87
N GLU A 10 19.03 -3.48 5.19
CA GLU A 10 17.98 -3.70 4.18
C GLU A 10 17.69 -2.40 3.41
N PHE A 11 17.58 -1.26 4.12
CA PHE A 11 17.43 0.03 3.43
C PHE A 11 18.64 0.35 2.57
N ASP A 12 19.86 0.06 3.05
CA ASP A 12 21.09 0.26 2.28
C ASP A 12 21.09 -0.55 1.00
N PHE A 13 20.69 -1.83 1.10
CA PHE A 13 20.55 -2.70 -0.06
C PHE A 13 19.52 -2.16 -1.05
N TYR A 14 18.28 -1.89 -0.60
CA TYR A 14 17.21 -1.50 -1.53
C TYR A 14 17.42 -0.13 -2.16
N LEU A 15 17.89 0.87 -1.41
CA LEU A 15 18.18 2.19 -1.97
C LEU A 15 19.32 2.15 -3.00
N SER A 16 20.31 1.28 -2.77
CA SER A 16 21.41 1.05 -3.72
C SER A 16 20.93 0.31 -4.97
N ASP A 17 20.26 -0.82 -4.78
CA ASP A 17 19.82 -1.71 -5.86
C ASP A 17 18.83 -1.00 -6.82
N LEU A 18 17.97 -0.13 -6.29
CA LEU A 18 17.08 0.72 -7.05
C LEU A 18 17.77 1.92 -7.71
N ASN A 19 19.03 2.22 -7.39
CA ASN A 19 19.69 3.47 -7.77
C ASN A 19 18.79 4.68 -7.46
N ALA A 20 18.26 4.71 -6.22
CA ALA A 20 17.25 5.64 -5.80
C ALA A 20 17.69 7.09 -5.99
N LYS A 21 16.85 7.92 -6.59
CA LYS A 21 17.13 9.35 -6.87
C LYS A 21 16.65 10.25 -5.75
N ALA A 22 15.72 9.81 -4.95
CA ALA A 22 15.24 10.48 -3.75
C ALA A 22 14.59 9.49 -2.80
N LEU A 23 14.61 9.78 -1.50
CA LEU A 23 13.82 9.11 -0.48
C LEU A 23 12.64 10.02 -0.14
N VAL A 24 11.41 9.57 -0.44
CA VAL A 24 10.20 10.24 0.04
C VAL A 24 9.78 9.61 1.36
N ILE A 25 9.64 10.42 2.40
CA ILE A 25 9.27 9.95 3.75
C ILE A 25 8.34 10.96 4.42
N GLN A 26 7.39 10.47 5.21
CA GLN A 26 6.46 11.33 5.95
C GLN A 26 7.22 12.26 6.91
N ALA A 27 6.81 13.53 6.97
CA ALA A 27 7.37 14.49 7.91
C ALA A 27 7.16 14.02 9.35
N GLY A 28 8.19 14.15 10.18
CA GLY A 28 8.18 13.69 11.56
C GLY A 28 8.39 12.18 11.77
N MET A 29 8.43 11.37 10.68
CA MET A 29 8.74 9.95 10.79
C MET A 29 10.24 9.75 11.06
N GLU A 30 10.58 8.98 12.08
CA GLU A 30 11.91 8.46 12.32
C GLU A 30 12.09 7.12 11.61
N SER A 31 13.19 6.95 10.91
CA SER A 31 13.48 5.71 10.17
C SER A 31 14.98 5.59 9.89
N PRO A 32 15.56 4.39 9.99
CA PRO A 32 16.94 4.14 9.55
C PRO A 32 17.19 4.51 8.08
N ALA A 33 16.13 4.53 7.24
CA ALA A 33 16.23 4.96 5.84
C ALA A 33 16.78 6.38 5.69
N ILE A 34 16.56 7.26 6.67
CA ILE A 34 17.04 8.66 6.64
C ILE A 34 18.56 8.68 6.70
N ASP A 35 19.15 7.95 7.63
CA ASP A 35 20.61 7.93 7.81
C ASP A 35 21.29 7.23 6.63
N VAL A 36 20.70 6.18 6.11
CA VAL A 36 21.16 5.51 4.88
C VAL A 36 21.11 6.46 3.69
N ALA A 37 20.00 7.18 3.49
CA ALA A 37 19.88 8.14 2.41
C ALA A 37 20.95 9.25 2.50
N LYS A 38 21.18 9.81 3.71
CA LYS A 38 22.23 10.79 3.96
C LYS A 38 23.62 10.25 3.65
N ALA A 39 23.95 9.06 4.14
CA ALA A 39 25.25 8.40 3.90
C ALA A 39 25.52 8.15 2.42
N ARG A 40 24.47 7.90 1.63
CA ARG A 40 24.55 7.69 0.17
C ARG A 40 24.39 8.96 -0.66
N GLY A 41 24.20 10.13 -0.04
CA GLY A 41 23.94 11.39 -0.76
C GLY A 41 22.61 11.38 -1.52
N ILE A 42 21.65 10.55 -1.10
CA ILE A 42 20.30 10.49 -1.69
C ILE A 42 19.46 11.61 -1.07
N PRO A 43 18.90 12.52 -1.88
CA PRO A 43 18.03 13.58 -1.38
C PRO A 43 16.81 13.07 -0.64
N ILE A 44 16.42 13.78 0.42
CA ILE A 44 15.23 13.44 1.21
C ILE A 44 14.13 14.43 0.89
N VAL A 45 12.97 13.90 0.51
CA VAL A 45 11.74 14.65 0.28
C VAL A 45 10.77 14.35 1.40
N ARG A 46 10.33 15.38 2.12
CA ARG A 46 9.35 15.24 3.20
C ARG A 46 7.95 15.35 2.65
N LEU A 47 7.12 14.34 2.91
CA LEU A 47 5.70 14.38 2.62
C LEU A 47 4.97 14.93 3.85
N VAL A 48 4.33 16.07 3.70
CA VAL A 48 3.50 16.72 4.74
C VAL A 48 2.04 16.49 4.38
N SER A 49 1.30 15.81 5.23
CA SER A 49 -0.13 15.53 5.01
C SER A 49 -0.96 16.81 5.15
N GLY A 50 -1.93 17.01 4.26
CA GLY A 50 -2.92 18.06 4.33
C GLY A 50 -4.08 17.72 5.28
N ALA A 51 -5.11 18.57 5.27
CA ALA A 51 -6.29 18.43 6.12
C ALA A 51 -7.24 17.31 5.63
N HIS A 52 -7.27 17.05 4.33
CA HIS A 52 -8.16 16.06 3.73
C HIS A 52 -7.38 14.88 3.15
N ALA A 53 -8.04 13.73 3.02
CA ALA A 53 -7.45 12.55 2.40
C ALA A 53 -7.00 12.86 0.96
N GLY A 54 -5.76 12.51 0.63
CA GLY A 54 -5.15 12.79 -0.67
C GLY A 54 -4.46 14.15 -0.79
N GLU A 55 -4.64 15.05 0.17
CA GLU A 55 -3.90 16.31 0.21
C GLU A 55 -2.52 16.10 0.85
N PHE A 56 -1.50 16.57 0.19
CA PHE A 56 -0.14 16.56 0.71
C PHE A 56 0.73 17.60 0.03
N GLU A 57 1.81 17.97 0.70
CA GLU A 57 2.89 18.79 0.16
C GLU A 57 4.19 17.99 0.19
N LEU A 58 5.01 18.15 -0.86
CA LEU A 58 6.36 17.60 -0.91
C LEU A 58 7.36 18.72 -0.65
N GLN A 59 8.09 18.62 0.46
CA GLN A 59 9.08 19.60 0.88
C GLN A 59 10.49 19.01 0.73
N SER A 60 11.37 19.72 0.05
CA SER A 60 12.78 19.34 -0.10
C SER A 60 13.67 20.54 -0.34
N ASP A 61 14.96 20.39 -0.04
CA ASP A 61 16.01 21.36 -0.38
C ASP A 61 16.55 21.17 -1.82
N LEU A 62 15.95 20.28 -2.59
CA LEU A 62 16.33 20.04 -3.99
C LEU A 62 16.15 21.32 -4.81
N ARG A 63 17.26 21.78 -5.39
CA ARG A 63 17.28 22.90 -6.33
C ARG A 63 17.55 22.35 -7.72
N GLY A 64 16.75 22.74 -8.68
CA GLY A 64 16.93 22.35 -10.08
C GLY A 64 15.92 23.07 -10.95
N SER A 65 16.23 23.18 -12.23
CA SER A 65 15.24 23.63 -13.20
C SER A 65 14.20 22.50 -13.37
N PRO A 66 12.90 22.85 -13.47
CA PRO A 66 11.89 21.86 -13.81
C PRO A 66 12.29 21.14 -15.10
N ALA A 67 12.38 19.82 -15.08
CA ALA A 67 12.50 19.11 -16.33
C ALA A 67 11.19 19.31 -17.11
N THR A 68 11.32 19.51 -18.42
CA THR A 68 10.17 19.42 -19.33
C THR A 68 9.71 17.96 -19.36
N GLY A 69 8.90 17.60 -18.38
CA GLY A 69 8.25 16.29 -18.32
C GLY A 69 7.04 16.27 -19.25
N GLY A 70 6.75 15.12 -19.80
CA GLY A 70 5.49 14.83 -20.47
C GLY A 70 4.58 13.98 -19.59
N ALA A 71 3.37 13.71 -20.06
CA ALA A 71 2.52 12.69 -19.42
C ALA A 71 3.20 11.31 -19.51
N ALA A 72 3.10 10.54 -18.45
CA ALA A 72 3.62 9.18 -18.42
C ALA A 72 2.99 8.33 -19.55
N GLN A 73 3.80 7.54 -20.21
CA GLN A 73 3.37 6.65 -21.28
C GLN A 73 3.03 5.27 -20.72
N SER A 74 2.23 4.53 -21.46
CA SER A 74 1.78 3.19 -21.04
C SER A 74 2.93 2.20 -20.78
N GLY A 75 4.04 2.35 -21.51
CA GLY A 75 5.24 1.53 -21.38
C GLY A 75 6.23 1.99 -20.31
N ASP A 76 6.03 3.18 -19.72
CA ASP A 76 6.91 3.68 -18.67
C ASP A 76 6.77 2.85 -17.39
N VAL A 77 7.85 2.70 -16.65
CA VAL A 77 7.85 2.01 -15.36
C VAL A 77 7.12 2.86 -14.32
N ALA A 78 5.98 2.36 -13.85
CA ALA A 78 5.15 3.01 -12.84
C ALA A 78 5.53 2.61 -11.41
N LEU A 79 5.98 1.36 -11.24
CA LEU A 79 6.23 0.77 -9.92
C LEU A 79 7.37 -0.24 -10.04
N VAL A 80 8.28 -0.21 -9.07
CA VAL A 80 9.31 -1.24 -8.91
C VAL A 80 9.09 -1.93 -7.58
N LEU A 81 9.01 -3.25 -7.62
CA LEU A 81 8.93 -4.10 -6.43
C LEU A 81 10.09 -5.10 -6.42
N HIS A 82 10.35 -5.65 -5.24
CA HIS A 82 11.28 -6.76 -5.09
C HIS A 82 10.53 -8.02 -4.70
N THR A 83 10.89 -9.13 -5.32
CA THR A 83 10.37 -10.45 -4.91
C THR A 83 11.39 -11.11 -3.98
N SER A 84 10.87 -11.85 -2.99
CA SER A 84 11.66 -12.78 -2.17
C SER A 84 12.09 -14.00 -3.00
N GLY A 85 12.87 -13.81 -4.04
CA GLY A 85 13.27 -14.91 -4.95
C GLY A 85 13.73 -16.17 -4.21
N THR A 86 13.71 -17.31 -4.89
CA THR A 86 14.24 -18.61 -4.40
C THR A 86 15.76 -18.57 -4.19
N THR A 87 16.43 -17.50 -4.58
CA THR A 87 17.85 -17.21 -4.39
C THR A 87 18.03 -16.18 -3.28
N SER A 88 19.19 -16.15 -2.66
CA SER A 88 19.52 -15.30 -1.51
C SER A 88 19.39 -13.79 -1.71
N ARG A 89 19.15 -13.31 -2.92
CA ARG A 89 18.93 -11.88 -3.23
C ARG A 89 17.55 -11.63 -3.84
N PRO A 90 16.81 -10.64 -3.31
CA PRO A 90 15.56 -10.19 -3.93
C PRO A 90 15.77 -9.76 -5.39
N LYS A 91 14.81 -10.05 -6.26
CA LYS A 91 14.86 -9.65 -7.66
C LYS A 91 14.02 -8.41 -7.90
N ILE A 92 14.56 -7.44 -8.63
CA ILE A 92 13.82 -6.28 -9.11
C ILE A 92 12.75 -6.73 -10.10
N VAL A 93 11.53 -6.25 -9.89
CA VAL A 93 10.38 -6.45 -10.79
C VAL A 93 9.82 -5.08 -11.17
N PRO A 94 10.22 -4.53 -12.33
CA PRO A 94 9.61 -3.32 -12.85
C PRO A 94 8.23 -3.61 -13.41
N LEU A 95 7.24 -2.80 -13.04
CA LEU A 95 5.88 -2.86 -13.52
C LEU A 95 5.57 -1.57 -14.27
N THR A 96 5.14 -1.70 -15.53
CA THR A 96 4.73 -0.57 -16.36
C THR A 96 3.36 -0.02 -15.93
N HIS A 97 3.00 1.17 -16.40
CA HIS A 97 1.65 1.70 -16.23
C HIS A 97 0.61 0.71 -16.77
N THR A 98 0.86 0.08 -17.93
CA THR A 98 -0.02 -0.98 -18.48
C THR A 98 -0.18 -2.14 -17.51
N ASN A 99 0.89 -2.65 -16.89
CA ASN A 99 0.80 -3.76 -15.95
C ASN A 99 -0.05 -3.41 -14.72
N VAL A 100 0.21 -2.23 -14.15
CA VAL A 100 -0.48 -1.78 -12.92
C VAL A 100 -1.96 -1.52 -13.18
N THR A 101 -2.29 -0.79 -14.26
CA THR A 101 -3.68 -0.47 -14.62
C THR A 101 -4.47 -1.70 -15.03
N ALA A 102 -3.89 -2.61 -15.83
CA ALA A 102 -4.54 -3.86 -16.20
C ALA A 102 -4.85 -4.73 -14.97
N SER A 103 -3.90 -4.84 -14.03
CA SER A 103 -4.12 -5.57 -12.78
C SER A 103 -5.25 -4.97 -11.94
N ALA A 104 -5.25 -3.65 -11.76
CA ALA A 104 -6.30 -2.96 -11.02
C ALA A 104 -7.69 -3.17 -11.66
N TYR A 105 -7.78 -3.03 -12.98
CA TYR A 105 -9.00 -3.21 -13.76
C TYR A 105 -9.53 -4.65 -13.68
N HIS A 106 -8.68 -5.64 -13.91
CA HIS A 106 -9.08 -7.05 -13.87
C HIS A 106 -9.54 -7.47 -12.48
N ILE A 107 -8.87 -7.01 -11.42
CA ILE A 107 -9.28 -7.29 -10.04
C ILE A 107 -10.62 -6.62 -9.75
N GLY A 108 -10.78 -5.35 -10.11
CA GLY A 108 -12.04 -4.61 -9.95
C GLY A 108 -13.22 -5.32 -10.61
N ASN A 109 -13.06 -5.75 -11.86
CA ASN A 109 -14.07 -6.50 -12.59
C ASN A 109 -14.38 -7.86 -11.96
N THR A 110 -13.34 -8.64 -11.62
CA THR A 110 -13.51 -9.97 -11.00
C THR A 110 -14.27 -9.89 -9.69
N LEU A 111 -14.03 -8.86 -8.89
CA LEU A 111 -14.70 -8.62 -7.61
C LEU A 111 -16.01 -7.83 -7.77
N SER A 112 -16.37 -7.43 -8.99
CA SER A 112 -17.53 -6.58 -9.29
C SER A 112 -17.55 -5.34 -8.40
N LEU A 113 -16.39 -4.66 -8.29
CA LEU A 113 -16.27 -3.44 -7.50
C LEU A 113 -17.05 -2.30 -8.17
N ARG A 114 -17.67 -1.44 -7.35
CA ARG A 114 -18.52 -0.35 -7.77
C ARG A 114 -18.18 0.92 -7.02
N GLU A 115 -18.64 2.06 -7.50
CA GLU A 115 -18.39 3.39 -6.92
C GLU A 115 -18.92 3.57 -5.49
N ASP A 116 -19.97 2.80 -5.11
CA ASP A 116 -20.53 2.80 -3.76
C ASP A 116 -19.79 1.87 -2.78
N ASP A 117 -18.78 1.13 -3.24
CA ASP A 117 -17.97 0.28 -2.40
C ASP A 117 -17.00 1.07 -1.51
N VAL A 118 -16.76 0.53 -0.33
CA VAL A 118 -15.76 1.01 0.63
C VAL A 118 -14.85 -0.15 1.00
N CYS A 119 -13.58 -0.04 0.65
CA CYS A 119 -12.55 -1.01 1.02
C CYS A 119 -11.94 -0.66 2.38
N LEU A 120 -11.99 -1.56 3.35
CA LEU A 120 -11.13 -1.46 4.54
C LEU A 120 -9.79 -2.13 4.23
N ASN A 121 -8.77 -1.33 3.92
CA ASN A 121 -7.44 -1.84 3.59
C ASN A 121 -6.58 -1.99 4.86
N ILE A 122 -6.44 -3.24 5.31
CA ILE A 122 -5.58 -3.65 6.42
C ILE A 122 -4.25 -4.26 5.95
N MET A 123 -4.05 -4.32 4.63
CA MET A 123 -2.83 -4.86 4.03
C MET A 123 -1.76 -3.76 3.87
N PRO A 124 -0.47 -4.11 3.98
CA PRO A 124 0.59 -3.13 3.81
C PRO A 124 0.67 -2.60 2.37
N LEU A 125 0.90 -1.29 2.23
CA LEU A 125 1.02 -0.62 0.92
C LEU A 125 2.38 -0.84 0.23
N PHE A 126 3.35 -1.43 0.90
CA PHE A 126 4.60 -1.87 0.26
C PHE A 126 4.48 -3.24 -0.42
N HIS A 127 3.30 -3.87 -0.37
CA HIS A 127 2.98 -5.13 -0.99
C HIS A 127 1.88 -4.96 -2.03
N ILE A 128 1.97 -5.69 -3.18
CA ILE A 128 0.97 -5.60 -4.26
C ILE A 128 -0.45 -5.91 -3.78
N HIS A 129 -0.62 -6.75 -2.76
CA HIS A 129 -1.93 -7.07 -2.20
C HIS A 129 -2.62 -5.81 -1.66
N GLY A 130 -1.96 -5.03 -0.81
CA GLY A 130 -2.51 -3.77 -0.29
C GLY A 130 -2.53 -2.65 -1.33
N LEU A 131 -1.44 -2.52 -2.09
CA LEU A 131 -1.28 -1.41 -3.02
C LEU A 131 -2.16 -1.56 -4.27
N ILE A 132 -2.10 -2.69 -4.95
CA ILE A 132 -2.81 -2.89 -6.22
C ILE A 132 -4.18 -3.54 -5.97
N ALA A 133 -4.21 -4.69 -5.27
CA ALA A 133 -5.43 -5.47 -5.17
C ALA A 133 -6.48 -4.91 -4.20
N ALA A 134 -6.11 -4.06 -3.24
CA ALA A 134 -7.04 -3.35 -2.39
C ALA A 134 -7.22 -1.90 -2.85
N THR A 135 -6.12 -1.13 -2.90
CA THR A 135 -6.20 0.32 -3.12
C THR A 135 -6.49 0.67 -4.57
N LEU A 136 -5.60 0.30 -5.49
CA LEU A 136 -5.75 0.74 -6.89
C LEU A 136 -6.98 0.15 -7.58
N SER A 137 -7.34 -1.12 -7.27
CA SER A 137 -8.56 -1.72 -7.84
C SER A 137 -9.84 -1.02 -7.36
N SER A 138 -9.89 -0.58 -6.09
CA SER A 138 -11.00 0.21 -5.58
C SER A 138 -11.09 1.56 -6.27
N LEU A 139 -9.97 2.29 -6.32
CA LEU A 139 -9.93 3.62 -6.94
C LEU A 139 -10.25 3.57 -8.44
N ALA A 140 -9.79 2.53 -9.15
CA ALA A 140 -10.11 2.32 -10.57
C ALA A 140 -11.61 2.05 -10.80
N ALA A 141 -12.32 1.51 -9.80
CA ALA A 141 -13.77 1.32 -9.84
C ALA A 141 -14.56 2.54 -9.36
N GLY A 142 -13.90 3.66 -9.02
CA GLY A 142 -14.56 4.85 -8.44
C GLY A 142 -14.91 4.69 -6.96
N ALA A 143 -14.49 3.60 -6.32
CA ALA A 143 -14.78 3.26 -4.94
C ALA A 143 -13.87 4.00 -3.93
N SER A 144 -14.24 3.96 -2.66
CA SER A 144 -13.47 4.55 -1.57
C SER A 144 -12.58 3.51 -0.89
N VAL A 145 -11.45 3.99 -0.31
CA VAL A 145 -10.53 3.15 0.46
C VAL A 145 -10.25 3.81 1.81
N VAL A 146 -10.44 3.06 2.89
CA VAL A 146 -10.00 3.43 4.23
C VAL A 146 -8.73 2.64 4.54
N CYS A 147 -7.59 3.33 4.56
CA CYS A 147 -6.29 2.74 4.88
C CYS A 147 -6.06 2.78 6.39
N THR A 148 -5.69 1.63 6.95
CA THR A 148 -5.26 1.54 8.35
C THR A 148 -3.74 1.67 8.46
N PRO A 149 -3.18 1.98 9.64
CA PRO A 149 -1.73 1.98 9.85
C PRO A 149 -1.04 0.62 9.65
N GLY A 150 -1.82 -0.42 9.41
CA GLY A 150 -1.40 -1.81 9.24
C GLY A 150 -2.38 -2.74 9.95
N PHE A 151 -2.17 -4.05 9.83
CA PHE A 151 -3.05 -5.03 10.47
C PHE A 151 -2.92 -4.99 12.00
N ASN A 152 -4.06 -4.87 12.67
CA ASN A 152 -4.17 -5.02 14.11
C ASN A 152 -5.52 -5.68 14.45
N ALA A 153 -5.48 -6.94 14.87
CA ALA A 153 -6.69 -7.72 15.15
C ALA A 153 -7.53 -7.14 16.31
N LEU A 154 -6.91 -6.41 17.25
CA LEU A 154 -7.62 -5.77 18.37
C LEU A 154 -8.40 -4.53 17.92
N LYS A 155 -7.89 -3.82 16.92
CA LYS A 155 -8.50 -2.59 16.39
C LYS A 155 -9.41 -2.85 15.19
N PHE A 156 -9.37 -4.04 14.59
CA PHE A 156 -10.09 -4.34 13.35
C PHE A 156 -11.58 -3.99 13.43
N PHE A 157 -12.28 -4.44 14.48
CA PHE A 157 -13.71 -4.20 14.60
C PHE A 157 -14.08 -2.76 14.90
N ALA A 158 -13.20 -1.99 15.57
CA ALA A 158 -13.39 -0.55 15.72
C ALA A 158 -13.28 0.16 14.36
N TRP A 159 -12.26 -0.15 13.57
CA TRP A 159 -12.13 0.37 12.20
C TRP A 159 -13.28 -0.07 11.30
N PHE A 160 -13.73 -1.32 11.44
CA PHE A 160 -14.86 -1.87 10.69
C PHE A 160 -16.16 -1.12 10.99
N ASP A 161 -16.43 -0.80 12.24
CA ASP A 161 -17.62 -0.08 12.66
C ASP A 161 -17.60 1.37 12.18
N GLU A 162 -16.45 2.03 12.30
CA GLU A 162 -16.24 3.40 11.85
C GLU A 162 -16.31 3.55 10.32
N ALA A 163 -15.55 2.72 9.59
CA ALA A 163 -15.46 2.79 8.13
C ALA A 163 -16.71 2.24 7.43
N ARG A 164 -17.47 1.35 8.09
CA ARG A 164 -18.62 0.63 7.49
C ARG A 164 -18.31 0.06 6.11
N PRO A 165 -17.24 -0.75 5.96
CA PRO A 165 -16.79 -1.21 4.66
C PRO A 165 -17.83 -2.14 4.01
N SER A 166 -17.86 -2.13 2.67
CA SER A 166 -18.56 -3.13 1.87
C SER A 166 -17.68 -4.36 1.61
N TRP A 167 -16.36 -4.21 1.72
CA TRP A 167 -15.43 -5.31 1.55
C TRP A 167 -14.08 -5.06 2.22
N TYR A 168 -13.36 -6.15 2.43
CA TYR A 168 -11.95 -6.12 2.78
C TYR A 168 -11.22 -7.33 2.22
N THR A 169 -9.90 -7.27 2.18
CA THR A 169 -9.04 -8.36 1.76
C THR A 169 -7.91 -8.58 2.76
N ALA A 170 -7.56 -9.85 2.97
CA ALA A 170 -6.49 -10.23 3.90
C ALA A 170 -5.84 -11.55 3.49
N VAL A 171 -4.77 -11.91 4.18
CA VAL A 171 -4.19 -13.25 4.13
C VAL A 171 -4.87 -14.18 5.16
N PRO A 172 -4.84 -15.52 4.97
CA PRO A 172 -5.53 -16.46 5.86
C PRO A 172 -5.26 -16.27 7.34
N THR A 173 -4.03 -16.03 7.74
CA THR A 173 -3.66 -15.81 9.15
C THR A 173 -4.31 -14.57 9.76
N MET A 174 -4.51 -13.51 8.97
CA MET A 174 -5.24 -12.32 9.42
C MET A 174 -6.73 -12.62 9.57
N HIS A 175 -7.35 -13.37 8.63
CA HIS A 175 -8.74 -13.81 8.76
C HIS A 175 -8.95 -14.63 10.03
N GLN A 176 -8.06 -15.58 10.32
CA GLN A 176 -8.11 -16.37 11.56
C GLN A 176 -8.05 -15.46 12.80
N ALA A 177 -7.12 -14.51 12.84
CA ALA A 177 -7.00 -13.58 13.96
C ALA A 177 -8.23 -12.66 14.13
N ILE A 178 -8.93 -12.32 13.05
CA ILE A 178 -10.20 -11.59 13.08
C ILE A 178 -11.31 -12.51 13.61
N LEU A 179 -11.43 -13.74 13.09
CA LEU A 179 -12.45 -14.70 13.48
C LEU A 179 -12.42 -15.04 14.96
N THR A 180 -11.23 -15.17 15.58
CA THR A 180 -11.13 -15.42 17.02
C THR A 180 -11.77 -14.33 17.89
N ARG A 181 -12.15 -13.20 17.30
CA ARG A 181 -12.77 -12.04 17.97
C ARG A 181 -14.19 -11.78 17.52
N ALA A 182 -14.70 -12.53 16.55
CA ALA A 182 -16.00 -12.31 15.92
C ALA A 182 -17.15 -12.36 16.92
N ASP A 183 -17.18 -13.37 17.79
CA ASP A 183 -18.27 -13.55 18.76
C ASP A 183 -18.43 -12.34 19.69
N ARG A 184 -17.33 -11.77 20.14
CA ARG A 184 -17.32 -10.58 21.03
C ARG A 184 -17.74 -9.30 20.32
N ASN A 185 -17.79 -9.31 18.97
CA ASN A 185 -18.14 -8.19 18.11
C ASN A 185 -19.36 -8.48 17.23
N ALA A 186 -20.19 -9.45 17.63
CA ALA A 186 -21.35 -9.90 16.86
C ALA A 186 -22.31 -8.76 16.49
N ASP A 187 -22.50 -7.78 17.37
CA ASP A 187 -23.38 -6.65 17.11
C ASP A 187 -22.81 -5.69 16.05
N ILE A 188 -21.49 -5.51 16.03
CA ILE A 188 -20.79 -4.74 14.97
C ILE A 188 -20.95 -5.46 13.64
N ILE A 189 -20.76 -6.78 13.61
CA ILE A 189 -20.89 -7.60 12.41
C ILE A 189 -22.32 -7.53 11.87
N LYS A 190 -23.33 -7.67 12.72
CA LYS A 190 -24.76 -7.65 12.33
C LYS A 190 -25.19 -6.33 11.68
N ARG A 191 -24.65 -5.19 12.15
CA ARG A 191 -24.98 -3.87 11.57
C ARG A 191 -24.05 -3.47 10.41
N GLY A 192 -23.03 -4.29 10.12
CA GLY A 192 -22.13 -4.09 8.99
C GLY A 192 -22.84 -4.29 7.64
N ARG A 193 -22.26 -3.72 6.58
CA ARG A 193 -22.76 -3.85 5.20
C ARG A 193 -21.83 -4.67 4.30
N LEU A 194 -21.01 -5.53 4.92
CA LEU A 194 -20.01 -6.30 4.20
C LEU A 194 -20.65 -7.23 3.17
N ARG A 195 -20.29 -7.07 1.91
CA ARG A 195 -20.77 -7.93 0.81
C ARG A 195 -19.70 -8.91 0.32
N LEU A 196 -18.41 -8.60 0.57
CA LEU A 196 -17.30 -9.38 0.06
C LEU A 196 -16.15 -9.46 1.08
N ILE A 197 -15.63 -10.65 1.27
CA ILE A 197 -14.36 -10.93 1.96
C ILE A 197 -13.47 -11.67 0.97
N ARG A 198 -12.28 -11.13 0.71
CA ARG A 198 -11.32 -11.77 -0.18
C ARG A 198 -10.14 -12.30 0.60
N SER A 199 -9.80 -13.55 0.37
CA SER A 199 -8.54 -14.16 0.85
C SER A 199 -7.56 -14.32 -0.31
N SER A 200 -6.28 -14.04 -0.08
CA SER A 200 -5.24 -14.13 -1.12
C SER A 200 -3.86 -14.34 -0.52
N SER A 201 -2.88 -14.59 -1.39
CA SER A 201 -1.44 -14.75 -1.09
C SER A 201 -1.06 -16.08 -0.43
N SER A 202 -2.02 -16.88 -0.02
CA SER A 202 -1.84 -18.24 0.49
C SER A 202 -3.14 -19.02 0.33
N SER A 203 -3.07 -20.35 0.38
CA SER A 203 -4.28 -21.19 0.41
C SER A 203 -5.07 -20.93 1.69
N LEU A 204 -6.38 -20.86 1.56
CA LEU A 204 -7.29 -20.81 2.70
C LEU A 204 -7.39 -22.23 3.27
N PRO A 205 -7.14 -22.44 4.59
CA PRO A 205 -7.27 -23.76 5.23
C PRO A 205 -8.72 -24.21 5.30
#